data_c0f785e07c51ef76ee48a0e0ddd19d18
#
_entry.id   c0f785e07c51ef76ee48a0e0ddd19d18
#
_cell.length_a   1.000
_cell.length_b   1.000
_cell.length_c   1.000
_cell.angle_alpha   90.00
_cell.angle_beta   90.00
_cell.angle_gamma   90.00
#
_symmetry.space_group_name_H-M   'P 1'
#
loop_
_entity.id
_entity.type
_entity.pdbx_description
1 polymer ?
#
loop_
_entity_poly.entity_id
_entity_poly.type
_entity_poly.pdbx_seq_one_letter_code
_entity_poly.pdbx_strand_id
1 'polypeptide(L)'
;MILQLVQQLELEFEKNRNEFEAEGMSRYMKNRFTYFGIKKPKRAVIQKQWFSIIPEDFTREHKRELVLELWQKEQREFHYVAMDFMAKWKDKELVSEDSEFIEFLLTNHSWWDSVDALASNYLGRYLRVFPKQRETLIKSWRKSENRWLRRSCLIFQLRYKSQTNFELLKSLILEFKHEKEFFIQKAIGWSLREYAKTNPVSVRNSVEESGIQGLAKREALKHIG
;
A
#
# COMPACT_ATOMS: atom_id res chain seq x y z
N MET A 1 -21.09 2.42 18.62
CA MET A 1 -21.09 3.28 17.41
C MET A 1 -20.22 2.70 16.30
N ILE A 2 -18.92 2.53 16.48
CA ILE A 2 -18.00 2.00 15.43
C ILE A 2 -18.42 0.61 14.98
N LEU A 3 -18.65 -0.33 15.89
CA LEU A 3 -19.14 -1.67 15.57
C LEU A 3 -20.46 -1.65 14.80
N GLN A 4 -21.36 -0.71 15.08
CA GLN A 4 -22.62 -0.55 14.34
C GLN A 4 -22.38 -0.10 12.89
N LEU A 5 -21.43 0.84 12.67
CA LEU A 5 -21.03 1.25 11.33
C LEU A 5 -20.46 0.07 10.52
N VAL A 6 -19.57 -0.72 11.14
CA VAL A 6 -19.00 -1.91 10.49
C VAL A 6 -20.08 -2.94 10.18
N GLN A 7 -21.00 -3.18 11.11
CA GLN A 7 -22.14 -4.10 10.90
C GLN A 7 -23.07 -3.64 9.77
N GLN A 8 -23.35 -2.34 9.66
CA GLN A 8 -24.13 -1.80 8.55
C GLN A 8 -23.45 -2.03 7.20
N LEU A 9 -22.12 -1.83 7.12
CA LEU A 9 -21.37 -2.12 5.91
C LEU A 9 -21.40 -3.61 5.55
N GLU A 10 -21.28 -4.47 6.56
CA GLU A 10 -21.34 -5.93 6.39
C GLU A 10 -22.68 -6.37 5.84
N LEU A 11 -23.79 -5.85 6.39
CA LEU A 11 -25.12 -6.12 5.88
C LEU A 11 -25.32 -5.69 4.43
N GLU A 12 -24.76 -4.53 4.05
CA GLU A 12 -24.81 -4.07 2.66
C GLU A 12 -23.95 -4.94 1.74
N PHE A 13 -22.81 -5.44 2.22
CA PHE A 13 -21.97 -6.37 1.47
C PHE A 13 -22.66 -7.73 1.31
N GLU A 14 -23.30 -8.27 2.37
CA GLU A 14 -24.05 -9.53 2.27
C GLU A 14 -25.22 -9.43 1.27
N LYS A 15 -26.00 -8.36 1.28
CA LYS A 15 -27.07 -8.13 0.28
C LYS A 15 -26.57 -8.11 -1.17
N ASN A 16 -25.29 -7.78 -1.35
CA ASN A 16 -24.68 -7.61 -2.65
C ASN A 16 -23.69 -8.72 -3.01
N ARG A 17 -23.65 -9.79 -2.20
CA ARG A 17 -22.79 -10.95 -2.39
C ARG A 17 -22.96 -11.58 -3.77
N ASN A 18 -21.86 -12.05 -4.34
CA ASN A 18 -21.83 -12.79 -5.59
C ASN A 18 -20.75 -13.88 -5.49
N GLU A 19 -21.20 -15.12 -5.29
CA GLU A 19 -20.32 -16.27 -5.06
C GLU A 19 -19.39 -16.54 -6.26
N PHE A 20 -19.90 -16.40 -7.49
CA PHE A 20 -19.09 -16.61 -8.69
C PHE A 20 -17.94 -15.62 -8.78
N GLU A 21 -18.20 -14.34 -8.51
CA GLU A 21 -17.16 -13.31 -8.49
C GLU A 21 -16.21 -13.46 -7.30
N ALA A 22 -16.72 -13.87 -6.13
CA ALA A 22 -15.94 -14.12 -4.93
C ALA A 22 -14.86 -15.19 -5.18
N GLU A 23 -15.27 -16.30 -5.81
CA GLU A 23 -14.34 -17.36 -6.18
C GLU A 23 -13.25 -16.88 -7.16
N GLY A 24 -13.64 -16.10 -8.18
CA GLY A 24 -12.70 -15.51 -9.13
C GLY A 24 -11.69 -14.56 -8.47
N MET A 25 -12.18 -13.70 -7.55
CA MET A 25 -11.34 -12.76 -6.79
C MET A 25 -10.39 -13.50 -5.85
N SER A 26 -10.87 -14.54 -5.16
CA SER A 26 -10.04 -15.36 -4.28
C SER A 26 -8.92 -16.08 -5.06
N ARG A 27 -9.25 -16.72 -6.19
CA ARG A 27 -8.26 -17.38 -7.08
C ARG A 27 -7.20 -16.40 -7.58
N TYR A 28 -7.59 -15.18 -7.98
CA TYR A 28 -6.65 -14.14 -8.39
C TYR A 28 -5.64 -13.80 -7.27
N MET A 29 -6.12 -13.79 -6.02
CA MET A 29 -5.29 -13.54 -4.84
C MET A 29 -4.64 -14.81 -4.27
N LYS A 30 -4.56 -15.87 -5.06
CA LYS A 30 -3.94 -17.16 -4.67
C LYS A 30 -4.61 -17.81 -3.46
N ASN A 31 -5.93 -17.63 -3.34
CA ASN A 31 -6.78 -18.14 -2.26
C ASN A 31 -6.31 -17.73 -0.85
N ARG A 32 -5.73 -16.51 -0.75
CA ARG A 32 -5.27 -15.98 0.54
C ARG A 32 -6.35 -15.25 1.32
N PHE A 33 -7.42 -14.85 0.65
CA PHE A 33 -8.50 -14.07 1.24
C PHE A 33 -9.84 -14.58 0.75
N THR A 34 -10.84 -14.46 1.61
CA THR A 34 -12.24 -14.60 1.25
C THR A 34 -12.80 -13.28 0.73
N TYR A 35 -13.90 -13.35 0.00
CA TYR A 35 -14.55 -12.21 -0.64
C TYR A 35 -16.06 -12.33 -0.57
N PHE A 36 -16.75 -11.19 -0.54
CA PHE A 36 -18.19 -11.14 -0.89
C PHE A 36 -18.40 -11.22 -2.41
N GLY A 37 -17.38 -10.97 -3.21
CA GLY A 37 -17.47 -10.92 -4.66
C GLY A 37 -17.94 -9.56 -5.20
N ILE A 38 -17.65 -8.48 -4.46
CA ILE A 38 -18.08 -7.13 -4.82
C ILE A 38 -16.92 -6.39 -5.51
N LYS A 39 -16.95 -6.34 -6.84
CA LYS A 39 -15.96 -5.63 -7.64
C LYS A 39 -15.92 -4.13 -7.34
N LYS A 40 -14.76 -3.51 -7.59
CA LYS A 40 -14.49 -2.10 -7.27
C LYS A 40 -15.59 -1.12 -7.67
N PRO A 41 -16.21 -1.15 -8.88
CA PRO A 41 -17.27 -0.19 -9.24
C PRO A 41 -18.47 -0.27 -8.31
N LYS A 42 -18.96 -1.47 -8.02
CA LYS A 42 -20.11 -1.70 -7.12
C LYS A 42 -19.75 -1.36 -5.68
N ARG A 43 -18.54 -1.78 -5.22
CA ARG A 43 -18.03 -1.42 -3.88
C ARG A 43 -17.93 0.09 -3.71
N ALA A 44 -17.48 0.83 -4.73
CA ALA A 44 -17.38 2.28 -4.67
C ALA A 44 -18.73 2.99 -4.44
N VAL A 45 -19.82 2.46 -4.98
CA VAL A 45 -21.17 2.97 -4.73
C VAL A 45 -21.59 2.72 -3.28
N ILE A 46 -21.45 1.47 -2.81
CA ILE A 46 -21.79 1.09 -1.43
C ILE A 46 -20.98 1.92 -0.42
N GLN A 47 -19.66 1.97 -0.58
CA GLN A 47 -18.80 2.69 0.35
C GLN A 47 -19.02 4.20 0.32
N LYS A 48 -19.45 4.80 -0.80
CA LYS A 48 -19.79 6.23 -0.86
C LYS A 48 -21.00 6.52 0.03
N GLN A 49 -22.04 5.70 -0.03
CA GLN A 49 -23.21 5.81 0.83
C GLN A 49 -22.83 5.57 2.30
N TRP A 50 -22.05 4.55 2.56
CA TRP A 50 -21.58 4.25 3.92
C TRP A 50 -20.67 5.36 4.48
N PHE A 51 -19.81 5.97 3.69
CA PHE A 51 -19.01 7.12 4.14
C PHE A 51 -19.85 8.32 4.55
N SER A 52 -21.06 8.50 3.98
CA SER A 52 -21.92 9.64 4.31
C SER A 52 -22.63 9.51 5.66
N ILE A 53 -22.64 8.32 6.26
CA ILE A 53 -23.20 8.10 7.59
C ILE A 53 -22.15 8.09 8.71
N ILE A 54 -20.86 8.19 8.36
CA ILE A 54 -19.80 8.36 9.35
C ILE A 54 -19.90 9.77 9.92
N PRO A 55 -19.99 9.93 11.27
CA PRO A 55 -20.09 11.24 11.90
C PRO A 55 -18.93 12.17 11.50
N GLU A 56 -19.26 13.42 11.19
CA GLU A 56 -18.27 14.43 10.80
C GLU A 56 -17.32 14.79 11.95
N ASP A 57 -17.78 14.65 13.20
CA ASP A 57 -17.04 14.91 14.43
C ASP A 57 -16.16 13.75 14.88
N PHE A 58 -16.03 12.69 14.06
CA PHE A 58 -15.11 11.61 14.39
C PHE A 58 -13.72 12.14 14.67
N THR A 59 -13.26 11.89 15.89
CA THR A 59 -11.88 12.17 16.27
C THR A 59 -10.91 11.28 15.47
N ARG A 60 -9.64 11.60 15.53
CA ARG A 60 -8.59 10.78 14.92
C ARG A 60 -8.59 9.35 15.49
N GLU A 61 -8.80 9.21 16.79
CA GLU A 61 -8.88 7.92 17.49
C GLU A 61 -10.06 7.09 16.96
N HIS A 62 -11.24 7.68 16.82
CA HIS A 62 -12.40 7.01 16.21
C HIS A 62 -12.12 6.54 14.78
N LYS A 63 -11.42 7.37 13.99
CA LYS A 63 -11.04 7.01 12.61
C LYS A 63 -10.07 5.83 12.58
N ARG A 64 -9.09 5.80 13.49
CA ARG A 64 -8.14 4.68 13.61
C ARG A 64 -8.84 3.40 14.06
N GLU A 65 -9.67 3.49 15.08
CA GLU A 65 -10.45 2.35 15.57
C GLU A 65 -11.33 1.78 14.47
N LEU A 66 -12.02 2.62 13.69
CA LEU A 66 -12.82 2.18 12.55
C LEU A 66 -11.97 1.44 11.50
N VAL A 67 -10.77 1.93 11.18
CA VAL A 67 -9.85 1.25 10.27
C VAL A 67 -9.43 -0.11 10.83
N LEU A 68 -9.09 -0.19 12.12
CA LEU A 68 -8.68 -1.45 12.76
C LEU A 68 -9.82 -2.47 12.78
N GLU A 69 -11.06 -2.06 13.09
CA GLU A 69 -12.23 -2.93 13.05
C GLU A 69 -12.49 -3.49 11.63
N LEU A 70 -12.36 -2.65 10.61
CA LEU A 70 -12.44 -3.10 9.22
C LEU A 70 -11.28 -4.03 8.84
N TRP A 71 -10.08 -3.78 9.40
CA TRP A 71 -8.88 -4.57 9.10
C TRP A 71 -8.92 -5.97 9.71
N GLN A 72 -9.65 -6.15 10.81
CA GLN A 72 -9.83 -7.46 11.46
C GLN A 72 -10.84 -8.35 10.75
N LYS A 73 -11.64 -7.82 9.82
CA LYS A 73 -12.60 -8.63 9.07
C LYS A 73 -11.92 -9.59 8.11
N GLU A 74 -12.54 -10.72 7.87
CA GLU A 74 -12.01 -11.78 7.03
C GLU A 74 -12.06 -11.42 5.54
N GLN A 75 -13.16 -10.81 5.07
CA GLN A 75 -13.36 -10.52 3.66
C GLN A 75 -12.54 -9.32 3.21
N ARG A 76 -11.84 -9.49 2.11
CA ARG A 76 -10.86 -8.50 1.60
C ARG A 76 -11.48 -7.15 1.24
N GLU A 77 -12.74 -7.09 0.90
CA GLU A 77 -13.45 -5.84 0.61
C GLU A 77 -13.41 -4.86 1.77
N PHE A 78 -13.44 -5.33 3.03
CA PHE A 78 -13.30 -4.45 4.20
C PHE A 78 -11.94 -3.76 4.25
N HIS A 79 -10.86 -4.48 3.93
CA HIS A 79 -9.52 -3.90 3.87
C HIS A 79 -9.43 -2.82 2.77
N TYR A 80 -10.09 -3.02 1.64
CA TYR A 80 -10.16 -2.00 0.58
C TYR A 80 -10.92 -0.76 1.03
N VAL A 81 -12.05 -0.92 1.76
CA VAL A 81 -12.80 0.22 2.32
C VAL A 81 -11.97 0.97 3.35
N ALA A 82 -11.25 0.26 4.22
CA ALA A 82 -10.33 0.87 5.20
C ALA A 82 -9.27 1.73 4.52
N MET A 83 -8.62 1.21 3.45
CA MET A 83 -7.63 1.97 2.68
C MET A 83 -8.23 3.17 1.96
N ASP A 84 -9.42 3.03 1.35
CA ASP A 84 -10.13 4.12 0.68
C ASP A 84 -10.59 5.19 1.69
N PHE A 85 -10.92 4.80 2.94
CA PHE A 85 -11.23 5.73 4.03
C PHE A 85 -9.98 6.50 4.48
N MET A 86 -8.85 5.81 4.69
CA MET A 86 -7.57 6.44 5.04
C MET A 86 -7.07 7.40 3.95
N ALA A 87 -7.38 7.13 2.69
CA ALA A 87 -7.00 8.01 1.58
C ALA A 87 -7.67 9.40 1.65
N LYS A 88 -8.76 9.54 2.40
CA LYS A 88 -9.45 10.82 2.62
C LYS A 88 -8.86 11.65 3.76
N TRP A 89 -8.00 11.07 4.60
CA TRP A 89 -7.37 11.79 5.69
C TRP A 89 -6.45 12.88 5.16
N LYS A 90 -6.46 14.04 5.81
CA LYS A 90 -5.60 15.17 5.42
C LYS A 90 -4.23 15.01 6.08
N ASP A 91 -3.20 15.62 5.49
CA ASP A 91 -1.83 15.56 6.04
C ASP A 91 -1.74 16.12 7.46
N LYS A 92 -2.55 17.14 7.79
CA LYS A 92 -2.65 17.70 9.14
C LYS A 92 -3.22 16.75 10.20
N GLU A 93 -3.83 15.65 9.79
CA GLU A 93 -4.37 14.62 10.68
C GLU A 93 -3.36 13.51 10.98
N LEU A 94 -2.21 13.51 10.27
CA LEU A 94 -1.11 12.59 10.53
C LEU A 94 -0.33 13.05 11.77
N VAL A 95 0.10 12.11 12.59
CA VAL A 95 0.95 12.36 13.77
C VAL A 95 2.15 11.41 13.75
N SER A 96 3.21 11.77 14.48
CA SER A 96 4.45 10.98 14.51
C SER A 96 4.26 9.55 14.97
N GLU A 97 3.28 9.30 15.82
CA GLU A 97 2.92 7.99 16.40
C GLU A 97 2.19 7.06 15.42
N ASP A 98 1.86 7.53 14.22
CA ASP A 98 1.25 6.70 13.18
C ASP A 98 2.16 5.59 12.63
N SER A 99 3.45 5.64 12.94
CA SER A 99 4.42 4.63 12.50
C SER A 99 4.02 3.20 12.87
N GLU A 100 3.62 2.97 14.11
CA GLU A 100 3.19 1.65 14.60
C GLU A 100 1.89 1.18 13.94
N PHE A 101 0.95 2.11 13.76
CA PHE A 101 -0.31 1.83 13.07
C PHE A 101 -0.08 1.44 11.60
N ILE A 102 0.81 2.16 10.91
CA ILE A 102 1.18 1.86 9.53
C ILE A 102 1.87 0.49 9.44
N GLU A 103 2.81 0.21 10.34
CA GLU A 103 3.50 -1.06 10.40
C GLU A 103 2.52 -2.21 10.66
N PHE A 104 1.58 -2.05 11.58
CA PHE A 104 0.52 -3.03 11.82
C PHE A 104 -0.25 -3.34 10.55
N LEU A 105 -0.72 -2.33 9.81
CA LEU A 105 -1.48 -2.54 8.57
C LEU A 105 -0.63 -3.19 7.46
N LEU A 106 0.66 -2.88 7.39
CA LEU A 106 1.59 -3.45 6.41
C LEU A 106 1.99 -4.89 6.73
N THR A 107 1.87 -5.32 7.99
CA THR A 107 2.31 -6.65 8.43
C THR A 107 1.16 -7.63 8.71
N ASN A 108 -0.07 -7.14 8.82
CA ASN A 108 -1.26 -7.95 9.05
C ASN A 108 -2.15 -7.98 7.80
N HIS A 109 -2.70 -9.14 7.46
CA HIS A 109 -3.46 -9.38 6.22
C HIS A 109 -2.73 -8.91 4.95
N SER A 110 -1.40 -9.00 4.96
CA SER A 110 -0.53 -8.41 3.95
C SER A 110 -0.54 -9.21 2.65
N TRP A 111 -0.77 -8.51 1.56
CA TRP A 111 -0.54 -8.99 0.20
C TRP A 111 -0.19 -7.80 -0.68
N TRP A 112 0.29 -8.05 -1.90
CA TRP A 112 0.75 -6.97 -2.78
C TRP A 112 -0.26 -5.85 -2.99
N ASP A 113 -1.55 -6.14 -3.08
CA ASP A 113 -2.62 -5.16 -3.32
C ASP A 113 -2.79 -4.15 -2.18
N SER A 114 -2.77 -4.61 -0.92
CA SER A 114 -2.85 -3.72 0.24
C SER A 114 -1.52 -3.03 0.53
N VAL A 115 -0.41 -3.77 0.46
CA VAL A 115 0.91 -3.20 0.73
C VAL A 115 1.25 -2.10 -0.27
N ASP A 116 0.97 -2.30 -1.56
CA ASP A 116 1.24 -1.30 -2.59
C ASP A 116 0.41 -0.03 -2.40
N ALA A 117 -0.87 -0.20 -2.06
CA ALA A 117 -1.75 0.93 -1.77
C ALA A 117 -1.33 1.69 -0.50
N LEU A 118 -1.07 0.97 0.59
CA LEU A 118 -0.64 1.59 1.85
C LEU A 118 0.73 2.27 1.72
N ALA A 119 1.72 1.59 1.14
CA ALA A 119 3.07 2.11 1.03
C ALA A 119 3.14 3.34 0.12
N SER A 120 2.54 3.28 -1.08
CA SER A 120 2.64 4.39 -2.03
C SER A 120 1.74 5.59 -1.68
N ASN A 121 0.66 5.39 -0.94
CA ASN A 121 -0.26 6.48 -0.57
C ASN A 121 -0.02 6.93 0.88
N TYR A 122 -0.37 6.08 1.87
CA TYR A 122 -0.42 6.51 3.26
C TYR A 122 0.99 6.65 3.86
N LEU A 123 1.81 5.61 3.76
CA LEU A 123 3.21 5.66 4.23
C LEU A 123 4.01 6.75 3.50
N GLY A 124 3.85 6.86 2.17
CA GLY A 124 4.54 7.89 1.39
C GLY A 124 4.19 9.30 1.89
N ARG A 125 2.92 9.60 2.16
CA ARG A 125 2.50 10.88 2.74
C ARG A 125 3.07 11.09 4.13
N TYR A 126 2.96 10.09 5.00
CA TYR A 126 3.48 10.10 6.36
C TYR A 126 4.99 10.41 6.40
N LEU A 127 5.80 9.71 5.60
CA LEU A 127 7.25 9.90 5.57
C LEU A 127 7.69 11.23 4.94
N ARG A 128 6.80 11.91 4.21
CA ARG A 128 7.03 13.27 3.72
C ARG A 128 6.77 14.31 4.82
N VAL A 129 5.72 14.10 5.60
CA VAL A 129 5.36 14.97 6.73
C VAL A 129 6.36 14.82 7.89
N PHE A 130 6.84 13.59 8.13
CA PHE A 130 7.76 13.27 9.22
C PHE A 130 9.12 12.73 8.70
N PRO A 131 10.02 13.59 8.18
CA PRO A 131 11.28 13.13 7.59
C PRO A 131 12.20 12.43 8.58
N LYS A 132 12.18 12.78 9.88
CA LYS A 132 12.93 12.05 10.92
C LYS A 132 12.45 10.61 11.08
N GLN A 133 11.12 10.39 11.05
CA GLN A 133 10.54 9.04 11.07
C GLN A 133 10.94 8.24 9.84
N ARG A 134 11.07 8.88 8.68
CA ARG A 134 11.56 8.21 7.46
C ARG A 134 12.93 7.58 7.69
N GLU A 135 13.87 8.31 8.25
CA GLU A 135 15.22 7.78 8.49
C GLU A 135 15.18 6.57 9.42
N THR A 136 14.43 6.67 10.52
CA THR A 136 14.31 5.60 11.52
C THR A 136 13.64 4.35 10.92
N LEU A 137 12.48 4.52 10.28
CA LEU A 137 11.71 3.39 9.74
C LEU A 137 12.42 2.70 8.59
N ILE A 138 12.98 3.46 7.63
CA ILE A 138 13.72 2.86 6.52
C ILE A 138 14.95 2.12 7.01
N LYS A 139 15.68 2.66 8.00
CA LYS A 139 16.84 1.98 8.60
C LYS A 139 16.45 0.64 9.26
N SER A 140 15.30 0.59 9.92
CA SER A 140 14.78 -0.62 10.56
C SER A 140 14.20 -1.59 9.54
N TRP A 141 13.28 -1.12 8.69
CA TRP A 141 12.50 -1.99 7.81
C TRP A 141 13.31 -2.60 6.66
N ARG A 142 14.34 -1.93 6.18
CA ARG A 142 15.25 -2.51 5.17
C ARG A 142 15.97 -3.78 5.65
N LYS A 143 16.12 -3.94 6.98
CA LYS A 143 16.74 -5.11 7.62
C LYS A 143 15.72 -6.13 8.16
N SER A 144 14.43 -5.85 7.97
CA SER A 144 13.37 -6.71 8.50
C SER A 144 13.29 -8.04 7.75
N GLU A 145 13.01 -9.14 8.46
CA GLU A 145 12.67 -10.42 7.86
C GLU A 145 11.32 -10.37 7.11
N ASN A 146 10.46 -9.39 7.41
CA ASN A 146 9.18 -9.21 6.74
C ASN A 146 9.39 -8.56 5.36
N ARG A 147 9.18 -9.34 4.29
CA ARG A 147 9.33 -8.86 2.89
C ARG A 147 8.43 -7.68 2.55
N TRP A 148 7.29 -7.51 3.23
CA TRP A 148 6.38 -6.41 2.94
C TRP A 148 6.89 -5.08 3.47
N LEU A 149 7.59 -5.09 4.61
CA LEU A 149 8.30 -3.91 5.10
C LEU A 149 9.46 -3.54 4.16
N ARG A 150 10.28 -4.54 3.73
CA ARG A 150 11.34 -4.31 2.73
C ARG A 150 10.79 -3.79 1.41
N ARG A 151 9.66 -4.39 0.93
CA ARG A 151 8.97 -3.90 -0.27
C ARG A 151 8.52 -2.45 -0.10
N SER A 152 7.95 -2.09 1.06
CA SER A 152 7.50 -0.74 1.36
C SER A 152 8.62 0.29 1.32
N CYS A 153 9.84 -0.08 1.73
CA CYS A 153 11.03 0.77 1.59
C CYS A 153 11.32 1.14 0.12
N LEU A 154 11.06 0.24 -0.81
CA LEU A 154 11.31 0.48 -2.24
C LEU A 154 10.22 1.34 -2.90
N ILE A 155 8.96 1.22 -2.44
CA ILE A 155 7.81 1.76 -3.17
C ILE A 155 7.13 2.96 -2.50
N PHE A 156 7.52 3.38 -1.29
CA PHE A 156 6.86 4.51 -0.61
C PHE A 156 6.97 5.83 -1.38
N GLN A 157 8.00 6.00 -2.22
CA GLN A 157 8.23 7.21 -3.01
C GLN A 157 7.54 7.22 -4.39
N LEU A 158 6.77 6.18 -4.75
CA LEU A 158 6.16 6.07 -6.10
C LEU A 158 5.37 7.30 -6.54
N ARG A 159 4.85 8.09 -5.61
CA ARG A 159 4.08 9.29 -5.90
C ARG A 159 4.85 10.61 -5.70
N TYR A 160 6.15 10.55 -5.42
CA TYR A 160 6.97 11.72 -5.12
C TYR A 160 7.41 12.49 -6.38
N LYS A 161 7.40 11.85 -7.56
CA LYS A 161 7.82 12.46 -8.83
C LYS A 161 9.22 13.10 -8.71
N SER A 162 9.33 14.41 -8.98
CA SER A 162 10.59 15.17 -8.85
C SER A 162 11.12 15.28 -7.42
N GLN A 163 10.29 15.04 -6.40
CA GLN A 163 10.70 15.04 -5.00
C GLN A 163 11.26 13.68 -4.53
N THR A 164 11.35 12.69 -5.42
CA THR A 164 11.94 11.40 -5.09
C THR A 164 13.39 11.55 -4.67
N ASN A 165 13.73 11.07 -3.47
CA ASN A 165 15.11 10.92 -3.06
C ASN A 165 15.73 9.72 -3.80
N PHE A 166 16.30 10.01 -4.97
CA PHE A 166 16.82 8.97 -5.86
C PHE A 166 18.08 8.29 -5.30
N GLU A 167 18.90 9.02 -4.54
CA GLU A 167 20.08 8.43 -3.88
C GLU A 167 19.66 7.38 -2.83
N LEU A 168 18.64 7.68 -2.03
CA LEU A 168 18.07 6.69 -1.12
C LEU A 168 17.52 5.47 -1.90
N LEU A 169 16.80 5.70 -2.99
CA LEU A 169 16.29 4.60 -3.82
C LEU A 169 17.42 3.75 -4.38
N LYS A 170 18.48 4.36 -4.91
CA LYS A 170 19.67 3.63 -5.40
C LYS A 170 20.32 2.79 -4.28
N SER A 171 20.46 3.35 -3.08
CA SER A 171 21.03 2.61 -1.94
C SER A 171 20.22 1.37 -1.57
N LEU A 172 18.89 1.46 -1.60
CA LEU A 172 17.98 0.34 -1.35
C LEU A 172 18.05 -0.71 -2.47
N ILE A 173 18.15 -0.27 -3.72
CA ILE A 173 18.29 -1.17 -4.85
C ILE A 173 19.60 -1.97 -4.76
N LEU A 174 20.72 -1.33 -4.44
CA LEU A 174 22.00 -2.00 -4.28
C LEU A 174 21.97 -3.05 -3.15
N GLU A 175 21.23 -2.79 -2.08
CA GLU A 175 21.05 -3.74 -0.98
C GLU A 175 20.19 -4.94 -1.38
N PHE A 176 19.09 -4.68 -2.10
CA PHE A 176 18.09 -5.72 -2.42
C PHE A 176 18.30 -6.40 -3.79
N LYS A 177 19.23 -5.96 -4.62
CA LYS A 177 19.39 -6.46 -5.99
C LYS A 177 19.64 -7.96 -6.11
N HIS A 178 20.22 -8.58 -5.09
CA HIS A 178 20.51 -10.01 -5.05
C HIS A 178 19.40 -10.86 -4.42
N GLU A 179 18.37 -10.25 -3.85
CA GLU A 179 17.22 -11.00 -3.35
C GLU A 179 16.46 -11.65 -4.51
N LYS A 180 16.16 -12.96 -4.36
CA LYS A 180 15.41 -13.71 -5.37
C LYS A 180 13.89 -13.61 -5.20
N GLU A 181 13.44 -12.93 -4.16
CA GLU A 181 12.02 -12.78 -3.83
C GLU A 181 11.31 -11.98 -4.92
N PHE A 182 10.26 -12.57 -5.50
CA PHE A 182 9.54 -12.02 -6.65
C PHE A 182 9.02 -10.60 -6.41
N PHE A 183 8.41 -10.37 -5.24
CA PHE A 183 7.81 -9.07 -4.92
C PHE A 183 8.84 -7.97 -4.67
N ILE A 184 10.06 -8.33 -4.22
CA ILE A 184 11.17 -7.39 -4.09
C ILE A 184 11.72 -7.02 -5.48
N GLN A 185 11.96 -8.00 -6.35
CA GLN A 185 12.42 -7.75 -7.72
C GLN A 185 11.42 -6.89 -8.51
N LYS A 186 10.11 -7.15 -8.34
CA LYS A 186 9.06 -6.31 -8.91
C LYS A 186 9.08 -4.89 -8.36
N ALA A 187 9.31 -4.71 -7.06
CA ALA A 187 9.37 -3.40 -6.42
C ALA A 187 10.55 -2.56 -6.93
N ILE A 188 11.73 -3.17 -7.08
CA ILE A 188 12.92 -2.53 -7.67
C ILE A 188 12.58 -2.01 -9.07
N GLY A 189 12.08 -2.87 -9.92
CA GLY A 189 11.76 -2.49 -11.29
C GLY A 189 10.67 -1.43 -11.37
N TRP A 190 9.62 -1.54 -10.54
CA TRP A 190 8.51 -0.58 -10.54
C TRP A 190 8.95 0.80 -10.02
N SER A 191 9.71 0.87 -8.95
CA SER A 191 10.19 2.14 -8.41
C SER A 191 11.08 2.90 -9.40
N LEU A 192 11.97 2.19 -10.09
CA LEU A 192 12.79 2.76 -11.18
C LEU A 192 11.92 3.22 -12.35
N ARG A 193 11.01 2.38 -12.84
CA ARG A 193 10.09 2.73 -13.93
C ARG A 193 9.23 3.94 -13.60
N GLU A 194 8.76 4.07 -12.37
CA GLU A 194 7.98 5.25 -11.97
C GLU A 194 8.84 6.50 -11.96
N TYR A 195 10.07 6.43 -11.44
CA TYR A 195 11.00 7.56 -11.45
C TYR A 195 11.49 7.92 -12.86
N ALA A 196 11.56 6.95 -13.78
CA ALA A 196 11.92 7.18 -15.18
C ALA A 196 10.99 8.17 -15.90
N LYS A 197 9.74 8.32 -15.45
CA LYS A 197 8.81 9.34 -15.94
C LYS A 197 9.30 10.77 -15.62
N THR A 198 10.16 10.91 -14.63
CA THR A 198 10.76 12.18 -14.19
C THR A 198 12.16 12.36 -14.75
N ASN A 199 12.99 11.31 -14.67
CA ASN A 199 14.36 11.34 -15.13
C ASN A 199 14.79 9.98 -15.74
N PRO A 200 14.53 9.77 -17.04
CA PRO A 200 14.85 8.49 -17.70
C PRO A 200 16.37 8.25 -17.82
N VAL A 201 17.17 9.32 -17.98
CA VAL A 201 18.64 9.20 -18.10
C VAL A 201 19.24 8.65 -16.80
N SER A 202 18.88 9.24 -15.67
CA SER A 202 19.35 8.77 -14.36
C SER A 202 18.96 7.31 -14.09
N VAL A 203 17.79 6.87 -14.56
CA VAL A 203 17.37 5.48 -14.39
C VAL A 203 18.20 4.54 -15.26
N ARG A 204 18.48 4.87 -16.53
CA ARG A 204 19.36 4.04 -17.40
C ARG A 204 20.73 3.87 -16.76
N ASN A 205 21.36 4.97 -16.37
CA ASN A 205 22.68 4.94 -15.72
C ASN A 205 22.64 4.07 -14.46
N SER A 206 21.62 4.26 -13.60
CA SER A 206 21.49 3.46 -12.38
C SER A 206 21.27 1.97 -12.63
N VAL A 207 20.57 1.59 -13.68
CA VAL A 207 20.39 0.18 -14.08
C VAL A 207 21.72 -0.44 -14.51
N GLU A 208 22.53 0.30 -15.27
CA GLU A 208 23.85 -0.14 -15.71
C GLU A 208 24.84 -0.24 -14.54
N GLU A 209 24.96 0.81 -13.74
CA GLU A 209 25.86 0.90 -12.58
C GLU A 209 25.52 -0.14 -11.50
N SER A 210 24.23 -0.34 -11.21
CA SER A 210 23.79 -1.30 -10.18
C SER A 210 23.99 -2.75 -10.59
N GLY A 211 24.01 -3.03 -11.91
CA GLY A 211 24.09 -4.38 -12.44
C GLY A 211 22.84 -5.23 -12.16
N ILE A 212 21.66 -4.60 -11.90
CA ILE A 212 20.41 -5.36 -11.76
C ILE A 212 20.09 -6.11 -13.04
N GLN A 213 19.54 -7.32 -12.88
CA GLN A 213 19.24 -8.22 -13.97
C GLN A 213 17.82 -8.77 -13.95
N GLY A 214 17.48 -9.63 -14.88
CA GLY A 214 16.25 -10.41 -14.89
C GLY A 214 14.98 -9.56 -14.82
N LEU A 215 14.13 -9.87 -13.86
CA LEU A 215 12.81 -9.23 -13.69
C LEU A 215 12.91 -7.74 -13.36
N ALA A 216 13.80 -7.38 -12.43
CA ALA A 216 13.97 -5.99 -12.02
C ALA A 216 14.40 -5.11 -13.18
N LYS A 217 15.42 -5.51 -13.96
CA LYS A 217 15.89 -4.77 -15.14
C LYS A 217 14.78 -4.61 -16.18
N ARG A 218 14.09 -5.70 -16.53
CA ARG A 218 13.01 -5.69 -17.53
C ARG A 218 11.88 -4.74 -17.12
N GLU A 219 11.48 -4.75 -15.83
CA GLU A 219 10.43 -3.86 -15.34
C GLU A 219 10.89 -2.39 -15.27
N ALA A 220 12.15 -2.13 -14.90
CA ALA A 220 12.71 -0.79 -14.85
C ALA A 220 12.73 -0.09 -16.21
N LEU A 221 13.14 -0.82 -17.26
CA LEU A 221 13.34 -0.27 -18.60
C LEU A 221 12.11 -0.35 -19.51
N LYS A 222 10.98 -0.89 -19.05
CA LYS A 222 9.79 -1.21 -19.86
C LYS A 222 9.28 -0.08 -20.76
N HIS A 223 9.52 1.18 -20.42
CA HIS A 223 9.02 2.35 -21.14
C HIS A 223 10.11 3.36 -21.53
N ILE A 224 11.38 3.03 -21.36
CA ILE A 224 12.52 3.91 -21.60
C ILE A 224 13.65 3.23 -22.36
N GLY A 225 13.43 1.99 -22.83
CA GLY A 225 14.35 1.26 -23.70
C GLY A 225 14.20 1.69 -25.13
#